data_a99e9078ed0ab0470cb3282de50a530a
#
_entry.id   a99e9078ed0ab0470cb3282de50a530a
#
_cell.length_a   1.000
_cell.length_b   1.000
_cell.length_c   1.000
_cell.angle_alpha   90.00
_cell.angle_beta   90.00
_cell.angle_gamma   90.00
#
_symmetry.space_group_name_H-M   'P 1'
#
loop_
_entity.id
_entity.type
_entity.pdbx_description
1 polymer ?
#
loop_
_entity_poly.entity_id
_entity_poly.type
_entity_poly.pdbx_seq_one_letter_code
_entity_poly.pdbx_strand_id
1 'polypeptide(L)'
;MELKANLLDEGGVKRALNRIAHEIIEKNKGVENVILVGLKSRGMPLAQHIQGVIKQATDFEVPVYELDPTKKGEKLFDPKGKRAVIVDDVMYTGRTVRAAMEKILSFGKAARVQLAVLIDRGHHELPIRPDLWVRMCRPLKTRLSRLTFRRLIRLLA
;
A
#
# COMPACT_ATOMS: atom_id res chain seq x y z
N MET A 1 -0.84 -13.61 22.53
CA MET A 1 -1.38 -12.24 22.51
C MET A 1 -0.32 -11.16 22.45
N GLU A 2 0.75 -11.30 23.21
CA GLU A 2 1.88 -10.36 23.19
C GLU A 2 2.58 -10.29 21.82
N LEU A 3 2.69 -11.39 21.12
CA LEU A 3 3.28 -11.45 19.78
C LEU A 3 2.50 -10.62 18.75
N LYS A 4 1.19 -10.50 18.89
CA LYS A 4 0.37 -9.69 17.97
C LYS A 4 0.53 -8.20 18.25
N ALA A 5 0.70 -7.80 19.49
CA ALA A 5 0.98 -6.42 19.86
C ALA A 5 2.37 -5.98 19.37
N ASN A 6 3.37 -6.86 19.45
CA ASN A 6 4.73 -6.59 19.00
C ASN A 6 4.85 -6.46 17.48
N LEU A 7 3.95 -7.09 16.70
CA LEU A 7 3.94 -6.98 15.24
C LEU A 7 3.33 -5.67 14.76
N LEU A 8 2.57 -5.00 15.62
CA LEU A 8 1.90 -3.73 15.32
C LEU A 8 2.62 -2.53 15.94
N ASP A 9 3.79 -2.72 16.56
CA ASP A 9 4.58 -1.60 17.06
C ASP A 9 5.29 -0.88 15.91
N GLU A 10 5.87 0.27 16.21
CA GLU A 10 6.56 1.09 15.21
C GLU A 10 7.67 0.34 14.50
N GLY A 11 8.47 -0.42 15.25
CA GLY A 11 9.55 -1.24 14.67
C GLY A 11 9.01 -2.34 13.76
N GLY A 12 7.91 -2.98 14.15
CA GLY A 12 7.24 -4.00 13.34
C GLY A 12 6.71 -3.46 12.03
N VAL A 13 6.09 -2.27 12.06
CA VAL A 13 5.58 -1.60 10.86
C VAL A 13 6.73 -1.24 9.92
N LYS A 14 7.82 -0.68 10.44
CA LYS A 14 9.00 -0.34 9.62
C LYS A 14 9.61 -1.57 8.96
N ARG A 15 9.78 -2.67 9.70
CA ARG A 15 10.29 -3.93 9.14
C ARG A 15 9.36 -4.47 8.06
N ALA A 16 8.08 -4.38 8.27
CA ALA A 16 7.08 -4.80 7.29
C ALA A 16 7.16 -3.99 6.00
N LEU A 17 7.25 -2.67 6.12
CA LEU A 17 7.37 -1.77 4.97
C LEU A 17 8.70 -1.99 4.23
N ASN A 18 9.77 -2.23 4.95
CA ASN A 18 11.08 -2.55 4.35
C ASN A 18 10.97 -3.84 3.52
N ARG A 19 10.32 -4.86 4.07
CA ARG A 19 10.11 -6.12 3.36
C ARG A 19 9.25 -5.93 2.10
N ILE A 20 8.17 -5.18 2.22
CA ILE A 20 7.29 -4.87 1.08
C ILE A 20 8.09 -4.15 -0.01
N ALA A 21 8.91 -3.17 0.36
CA ALA A 21 9.73 -2.43 -0.59
C ALA A 21 10.68 -3.35 -1.37
N HIS A 22 11.36 -4.26 -0.68
CA HIS A 22 12.25 -5.22 -1.33
C HIS A 22 11.49 -6.21 -2.21
N GLU A 23 10.30 -6.64 -1.81
CA GLU A 23 9.45 -7.49 -2.62
C GLU A 23 8.96 -6.79 -3.89
N ILE A 24 8.68 -5.50 -3.81
CA ILE A 24 8.32 -4.69 -4.99
C ILE A 24 9.47 -4.70 -5.99
N ILE A 25 10.69 -4.48 -5.52
CA ILE A 25 11.88 -4.50 -6.37
C ILE A 25 12.02 -5.86 -7.06
N GLU A 26 11.90 -6.95 -6.32
CA GLU A 26 12.04 -8.31 -6.83
C GLU A 26 10.94 -8.67 -7.83
N LYS A 27 9.69 -8.42 -7.49
CA LYS A 27 8.55 -8.79 -8.34
C LYS A 27 8.54 -8.02 -9.66
N ASN A 28 9.06 -6.81 -9.66
CA ASN A 28 9.08 -5.97 -10.86
C ASN A 28 10.41 -6.02 -11.60
N LYS A 29 11.36 -6.80 -11.13
CA LYS A 29 12.70 -6.93 -11.72
C LYS A 29 13.37 -5.59 -11.97
N GLY A 30 13.30 -4.72 -10.96
CA GLY A 30 13.73 -3.33 -11.03
C GLY A 30 12.55 -2.40 -10.81
N VAL A 31 12.83 -1.10 -10.75
CA VAL A 31 11.81 -0.11 -10.36
C VAL A 31 11.65 1.04 -11.35
N GLU A 32 12.29 0.97 -12.50
CA GLU A 32 12.27 2.06 -13.49
C GLU A 32 10.86 2.39 -13.98
N ASN A 33 9.99 1.38 -14.04
CA ASN A 33 8.62 1.52 -14.51
C ASN A 33 7.59 1.42 -13.39
N VAL A 34 8.03 1.48 -12.13
CA VAL A 34 7.14 1.38 -10.97
C VAL A 34 6.70 2.77 -10.53
N ILE A 35 5.42 2.91 -10.23
CA ILE A 35 4.87 4.07 -9.54
C ILE A 35 4.13 3.61 -8.30
N LEU A 36 4.20 4.38 -7.23
CA LEU A 36 3.49 4.10 -6.00
C LEU A 36 2.28 5.01 -5.89
N VAL A 37 1.15 4.43 -5.57
CA VAL A 37 -0.12 5.15 -5.42
C VAL A 37 -0.63 4.92 -4.00
N GLY A 38 -0.37 5.90 -3.12
CA GLY A 38 -0.87 5.84 -1.75
C GLY A 38 -2.33 6.28 -1.68
N LEU A 39 -3.17 5.45 -1.09
CA LEU A 39 -4.58 5.81 -0.92
C LEU A 39 -4.73 6.82 0.21
N LYS A 40 -5.49 7.86 -0.05
CA LYS A 40 -5.74 8.91 0.93
C LYS A 40 -6.49 8.34 2.13
N SER A 41 -6.07 8.64 3.36
CA SER A 41 -4.93 9.45 3.77
C SER A 41 -3.78 8.60 4.32
N ARG A 42 -4.06 7.37 4.69
CA ARG A 42 -3.15 6.49 5.44
C ARG A 42 -2.14 5.79 4.55
N GLY A 43 -2.48 5.56 3.29
CA GLY A 43 -1.57 4.92 2.36
C GLY A 43 -0.41 5.81 1.94
N MET A 44 -0.59 7.12 1.96
CA MET A 44 0.45 8.06 1.50
C MET A 44 1.72 8.02 2.37
N PRO A 45 1.64 8.09 3.71
CA PRO A 45 2.84 7.96 4.54
C PRO A 45 3.55 6.62 4.35
N LEU A 46 2.80 5.55 4.15
CA LEU A 46 3.37 4.22 3.90
C LEU A 46 4.08 4.17 2.54
N ALA A 47 3.47 4.74 1.52
CA ALA A 47 4.07 4.82 0.19
C ALA A 47 5.35 5.64 0.20
N GLN A 48 5.38 6.75 0.93
CA GLN A 48 6.58 7.57 1.08
C GLN A 48 7.70 6.83 1.80
N HIS A 49 7.37 6.04 2.81
CA HIS A 49 8.38 5.20 3.49
C HIS A 49 8.94 4.14 2.53
N ILE A 50 8.09 3.49 1.78
CA ILE A 50 8.49 2.51 0.76
C ILE A 50 9.39 3.16 -0.29
N GLN A 51 9.03 4.35 -0.76
CA GLN A 51 9.85 5.12 -1.69
C GLN A 51 11.26 5.35 -1.15
N GLY A 52 11.37 5.75 0.12
CA GLY A 52 12.67 5.97 0.76
C GLY A 52 13.53 4.71 0.84
N VAL A 53 12.92 3.57 1.16
CA VAL A 53 13.62 2.29 1.21
C VAL A 53 14.11 1.87 -0.19
N ILE A 54 13.27 2.03 -1.19
CA ILE A 54 13.63 1.71 -2.58
C ILE A 54 14.77 2.60 -3.05
N LYS A 55 14.75 3.89 -2.71
CA LYS A 55 15.81 4.82 -3.06
C LYS A 55 17.16 4.41 -2.43
N GLN A 56 17.14 3.99 -1.17
CA GLN A 56 18.34 3.50 -0.51
C GLN A 56 18.91 2.23 -1.15
N ALA A 57 18.02 1.35 -1.59
CA ALA A 57 18.42 0.06 -2.16
C ALA A 57 18.82 0.15 -3.64
N THR A 58 18.20 1.03 -4.42
CA THR A 58 18.38 1.07 -5.88
C THR A 58 18.94 2.39 -6.41
N ASP A 59 19.03 3.41 -5.56
CA ASP A 59 19.37 4.79 -5.93
C ASP A 59 18.41 5.43 -6.94
N PHE A 60 17.22 4.87 -7.06
CA PHE A 60 16.16 5.36 -7.95
C PHE A 60 14.98 5.88 -7.14
N GLU A 61 14.54 7.09 -7.43
CA GLU A 61 13.39 7.71 -6.77
C GLU A 61 12.10 7.40 -7.53
N VAL A 62 11.34 6.43 -7.03
CA VAL A 62 10.07 6.01 -7.62
C VAL A 62 9.03 7.12 -7.42
N PRO A 63 8.27 7.51 -8.46
CA PRO A 63 7.19 8.49 -8.26
C PRO A 63 6.14 7.98 -7.29
N VAL A 64 5.65 8.88 -6.43
CA VAL A 64 4.58 8.61 -5.47
C VAL A 64 3.44 9.58 -5.70
N TYR A 65 2.24 9.06 -5.81
CA TYR A 65 1.01 9.85 -5.98
C TYR A 65 0.02 9.50 -4.89
N GLU A 66 -0.71 10.49 -4.41
CA GLU A 66 -1.84 10.27 -3.50
C GLU A 66 -3.13 10.20 -4.30
N LEU A 67 -3.94 9.19 -4.05
CA LEU A 67 -5.20 8.99 -4.74
C LEU A 67 -6.34 8.91 -3.73
N ASP A 68 -7.36 9.71 -3.92
CA ASP A 68 -8.62 9.60 -3.19
C ASP A 68 -9.61 8.82 -4.06
N PRO A 69 -9.91 7.57 -3.70
CA PRO A 69 -10.80 6.74 -4.53
C PRO A 69 -12.25 7.20 -4.50
N THR A 70 -12.62 8.06 -3.56
CA THR A 70 -13.99 8.56 -3.41
C THR A 70 -14.26 9.81 -4.23
N LYS A 71 -13.23 10.53 -4.64
CA LYS A 71 -13.37 11.77 -5.40
C LYS A 71 -13.29 11.51 -6.89
N LYS A 72 -14.22 12.12 -7.63
CA LYS A 72 -14.08 12.28 -9.07
C LYS A 72 -13.07 13.40 -9.30
N GLY A 73 -12.06 13.14 -10.07
CA GLY A 73 -11.00 14.10 -10.27
C GLY A 73 -10.31 13.95 -11.61
N GLU A 74 -9.47 14.93 -11.89
CA GLU A 74 -8.65 14.95 -13.07
C GLU A 74 -7.58 13.85 -13.03
N LYS A 75 -7.06 13.52 -14.18
CA LYS A 75 -5.94 12.60 -14.34
C LYS A 75 -4.73 13.12 -13.56
N LEU A 76 -4.30 12.37 -12.55
CA LEU A 76 -3.17 12.74 -11.70
C LEU A 76 -1.83 12.34 -12.31
N PHE A 77 -1.82 11.29 -13.11
CA PHE A 77 -0.61 10.75 -13.73
C PHE A 77 -1.01 9.89 -14.93
N ASP A 78 -0.06 9.63 -15.81
CA ASP A 78 -0.24 8.70 -16.92
C ASP A 78 0.37 7.34 -16.56
N PRO A 79 -0.47 6.32 -16.30
CA PRO A 79 0.05 4.99 -15.95
C PRO A 79 0.48 4.16 -17.16
N LYS A 80 0.43 4.69 -18.37
CA LYS A 80 0.75 3.93 -19.58
C LYS A 80 2.14 3.29 -19.51
N GLY A 81 2.17 1.97 -19.63
CA GLY A 81 3.41 1.21 -19.58
C GLY A 81 4.02 1.11 -18.17
N LYS A 82 3.34 1.65 -17.18
CA LYS A 82 3.82 1.64 -15.78
C LYS A 82 3.21 0.49 -14.98
N ARG A 83 3.93 0.08 -13.97
CA ARG A 83 3.46 -0.86 -12.96
C ARG A 83 3.06 -0.07 -11.73
N ALA A 84 1.76 0.11 -11.54
CA ALA A 84 1.22 0.88 -10.44
C ALA A 84 1.06 -0.01 -9.21
N VAL A 85 1.66 0.37 -8.10
CA VAL A 85 1.51 -0.32 -6.82
C VAL A 85 0.63 0.54 -5.92
N ILE A 86 -0.58 0.08 -5.67
CA ILE A 86 -1.51 0.71 -4.74
C ILE A 86 -1.05 0.37 -3.33
N VAL A 87 -0.87 1.37 -2.49
CA VAL A 87 -0.42 1.20 -1.11
C VAL A 87 -1.51 1.68 -0.16
N ASP A 88 -1.90 0.81 0.76
CA ASP A 88 -2.86 1.15 1.81
C ASP A 88 -2.48 0.45 3.12
N ASP A 89 -3.08 0.87 4.21
CA ASP A 89 -2.81 0.32 5.54
C ASP A 89 -3.51 -1.03 5.73
N VAL A 90 -4.81 -1.08 5.53
CA VAL A 90 -5.64 -2.25 5.80
C VAL A 90 -6.56 -2.52 4.62
N MET A 91 -6.52 -3.74 4.11
CA MET A 91 -7.51 -4.22 3.17
C MET A 91 -8.64 -4.90 3.94
N TYR A 92 -9.87 -4.50 3.64
CA TYR A 92 -11.06 -5.05 4.27
C TYR A 92 -11.94 -5.80 3.26
N THR A 93 -12.93 -5.12 2.67
CA THR A 93 -13.85 -5.75 1.72
C THR A 93 -13.30 -5.77 0.28
N GLY A 94 -12.35 -4.94 -0.03
CA GLY A 94 -11.82 -4.73 -1.38
C GLY A 94 -12.51 -3.62 -2.16
N ARG A 95 -13.56 -3.01 -1.63
CA ARG A 95 -14.33 -1.97 -2.34
C ARG A 95 -13.53 -0.71 -2.60
N THR A 96 -12.76 -0.27 -1.61
CA THR A 96 -11.89 0.91 -1.73
C THR A 96 -10.80 0.67 -2.78
N VAL A 97 -10.21 -0.51 -2.76
CA VAL A 97 -9.18 -0.91 -3.71
C VAL A 97 -9.75 -0.97 -5.13
N ARG A 98 -10.95 -1.52 -5.30
CA ARG A 98 -11.62 -1.56 -6.59
C ARG A 98 -11.84 -0.17 -7.17
N ALA A 99 -12.33 0.75 -6.34
CA ALA A 99 -12.53 2.15 -6.76
C ALA A 99 -11.21 2.80 -7.19
N ALA A 100 -10.13 2.53 -6.45
CA ALA A 100 -8.80 3.01 -6.79
C ALA A 100 -8.30 2.42 -8.11
N MET A 101 -8.48 1.13 -8.32
CA MET A 101 -8.09 0.44 -9.55
C MET A 101 -8.83 1.01 -10.76
N GLU A 102 -10.15 1.19 -10.65
CA GLU A 102 -10.96 1.76 -11.72
C GLU A 102 -10.48 3.18 -12.08
N LYS A 103 -10.14 3.96 -11.07
CA LYS A 103 -9.65 5.32 -11.26
C LYS A 103 -8.30 5.35 -11.98
N ILE A 104 -7.36 4.49 -11.57
CA ILE A 104 -6.06 4.37 -12.23
C ILE A 104 -6.24 3.95 -13.69
N LEU A 105 -7.09 2.97 -13.94
CA LEU A 105 -7.36 2.50 -15.30
C LEU A 105 -8.05 3.56 -16.16
N SER A 106 -8.81 4.48 -15.55
CA SER A 106 -9.38 5.62 -16.26
C SER A 106 -8.33 6.65 -16.70
N PHE A 107 -7.19 6.70 -16.00
CA PHE A 107 -6.10 7.62 -16.37
C PHE A 107 -5.30 7.15 -17.59
N GLY A 108 -5.26 5.84 -17.82
CA GLY A 108 -4.53 5.25 -18.92
C GLY A 108 -4.33 3.75 -18.72
N LYS A 109 -3.67 3.13 -19.69
CA LYS A 109 -3.42 1.69 -19.65
C LYS A 109 -2.14 1.37 -18.90
N ALA A 110 -2.28 1.01 -17.63
CA ALA A 110 -1.17 0.51 -16.84
C ALA A 110 -0.70 -0.86 -17.38
N ALA A 111 0.59 -1.12 -17.33
CA ALA A 111 1.13 -2.42 -17.67
C ALA A 111 0.69 -3.45 -16.62
N ARG A 112 0.62 -3.04 -15.37
CA ARG A 112 0.20 -3.89 -14.26
C ARG A 112 -0.27 -3.03 -13.09
N VAL A 113 -1.24 -3.53 -12.34
CA VAL A 113 -1.66 -2.93 -11.07
C VAL A 113 -1.45 -3.96 -9.98
N GLN A 114 -0.68 -3.59 -8.98
CA GLN A 114 -0.38 -4.42 -7.82
C GLN A 114 -0.93 -3.76 -6.57
N LEU A 115 -1.19 -4.54 -5.53
CA LEU A 115 -1.72 -4.06 -4.27
C LEU A 115 -0.77 -4.46 -3.13
N ALA A 116 -0.33 -3.47 -2.37
CA ALA A 116 0.46 -3.67 -1.17
C ALA A 116 -0.28 -3.12 0.05
N VAL A 117 -0.49 -3.97 1.05
CA VAL A 117 -1.14 -3.57 2.30
C VAL A 117 -0.37 -4.10 3.48
N LEU A 118 -0.44 -3.39 4.60
CA LEU A 118 0.16 -3.88 5.84
C LEU A 118 -0.64 -5.05 6.41
N ILE A 119 -1.95 -4.94 6.37
CA ILE A 119 -2.84 -5.93 6.96
C ILE A 119 -3.96 -6.25 5.99
N ASP A 120 -4.15 -7.54 5.72
CA ASP A 120 -5.32 -8.06 5.03
C ASP A 120 -6.24 -8.70 6.08
N ARG A 121 -7.43 -8.13 6.26
CA ARG A 121 -8.40 -8.64 7.23
C ARG A 121 -9.20 -9.84 6.76
N GLY A 122 -9.07 -10.22 5.49
CA GLY A 122 -9.67 -11.44 4.96
C GLY A 122 -11.17 -11.40 4.70
N HIS A 123 -11.84 -10.26 4.93
CA HIS A 123 -13.28 -10.11 4.69
C HIS A 123 -13.56 -9.59 3.27
N HIS A 124 -13.05 -10.29 2.28
CA HIS A 124 -13.17 -9.86 0.90
C HIS A 124 -14.59 -10.08 0.38
N GLU A 125 -15.25 -9.02 -0.02
CA GLU A 125 -16.52 -9.08 -0.75
C GLU A 125 -16.28 -9.19 -2.27
N LEU A 126 -15.11 -8.74 -2.72
CA LEU A 126 -14.68 -8.81 -4.11
C LEU A 126 -13.52 -9.77 -4.24
N PRO A 127 -13.32 -10.40 -5.41
CA PRO A 127 -12.20 -11.32 -5.64
C PRO A 127 -10.88 -10.56 -5.85
N ILE A 128 -10.56 -9.67 -4.94
CA ILE A 128 -9.34 -8.86 -4.94
C ILE A 128 -8.50 -9.27 -3.74
N ARG A 129 -7.23 -9.57 -3.99
CA ARG A 129 -6.28 -9.93 -2.95
C ARG A 129 -5.01 -9.09 -3.09
N PRO A 130 -4.35 -8.76 -1.97
CA PRO A 130 -3.08 -8.06 -2.05
C PRO A 130 -2.02 -8.95 -2.67
N ASP A 131 -1.16 -8.38 -3.49
CA ASP A 131 0.05 -9.04 -3.99
C ASP A 131 1.14 -9.08 -2.93
N LEU A 132 1.16 -8.06 -2.10
CA LEU A 132 2.16 -7.87 -1.06
C LEU A 132 1.45 -7.53 0.26
N TRP A 133 1.63 -8.36 1.27
CA TRP A 133 1.07 -8.09 2.60
C TRP A 133 1.94 -8.70 3.68
N VAL A 134 1.83 -8.15 4.87
CA VAL A 134 2.62 -8.63 6.00
C VAL A 134 1.94 -9.78 6.71
N ARG A 135 0.62 -9.74 6.79
CA ARG A 135 -0.13 -10.76 7.51
C ARG A 135 -1.61 -10.76 7.16
N MET A 136 -2.15 -11.96 6.98
CA MET A 136 -3.60 -12.16 7.11
C MET A 136 -3.91 -12.16 8.61
N CYS A 137 -4.45 -11.06 9.11
CA CYS A 137 -5.01 -11.05 10.44
C CYS A 137 -6.43 -11.61 10.37
N ARG A 138 -6.67 -12.73 11.04
CA ARG A 138 -8.02 -13.07 11.45
C ARG A 138 -8.63 -11.87 12.16
N PRO A 139 -9.94 -11.66 12.08
CA PRO A 139 -10.54 -10.42 12.53
C PRO A 139 -10.03 -10.04 13.91
N LEU A 140 -9.29 -8.96 13.97
CA LEU A 140 -8.91 -8.36 15.24
C LEU A 140 -10.22 -7.84 15.85
N LYS A 141 -10.78 -8.62 16.75
CA LYS A 141 -11.98 -8.27 17.50
C LYS A 141 -11.76 -7.07 18.41
N THR A 142 -10.57 -6.52 18.47
CA THR A 142 -10.20 -5.47 19.40
C THR A 142 -10.11 -4.12 18.72
N ARG A 143 -10.86 -3.16 19.23
CA ARG A 143 -10.81 -1.74 18.86
C ARG A 143 -9.42 -1.10 18.97
N LEU A 144 -8.55 -1.69 19.78
CA LEU A 144 -7.17 -1.25 20.00
C LEU A 144 -6.36 -1.15 18.71
N SER A 145 -6.68 -1.97 17.71
CA SER A 145 -5.93 -2.02 16.48
C SER A 145 -6.06 -0.75 15.63
N ARG A 146 -7.23 -0.11 15.60
CA ARG A 146 -7.45 1.08 14.75
C ARG A 146 -6.75 2.34 15.26
N LEU A 147 -6.86 2.61 16.56
CA LEU A 147 -6.27 3.79 17.17
C LEU A 147 -4.74 3.68 17.25
N THR A 148 -4.23 2.52 17.65
CA THR A 148 -2.79 2.25 17.71
C THR A 148 -2.19 2.30 16.32
N PHE A 149 -2.85 1.74 15.33
CA PHE A 149 -2.40 1.73 13.94
C PHE A 149 -2.36 3.15 13.36
N ARG A 150 -3.40 3.94 13.60
CA ARG A 150 -3.44 5.35 13.19
C ARG A 150 -2.31 6.15 13.82
N ARG A 151 -2.02 5.88 15.09
CA ARG A 151 -0.94 6.54 15.82
C ARG A 151 0.42 6.18 15.23
N LEU A 152 0.63 4.91 14.93
CA LEU A 152 1.86 4.42 14.32
C LEU A 152 2.11 5.02 12.95
N ILE A 153 1.08 5.15 12.13
CA ILE A 153 1.19 5.75 10.82
C ILE A 153 1.54 7.24 10.92
N ARG A 154 0.98 7.95 11.90
CA ARG A 154 1.35 9.35 12.15
C ARG A 154 2.82 9.51 12.53
N LEU A 155 3.36 8.56 13.28
CA LEU A 155 4.77 8.58 13.66
C LEU A 155 5.71 8.33 12.48
N LEU A 156 5.24 7.67 11.44
CA LEU A 156 6.00 7.43 10.21
C LEU A 156 6.00 8.66 9.28
N ALA A 157 5.06 9.53 9.46
CA ALA A 157 5.02 10.79 8.72
C ALA A 157 5.96 11.80 9.35
#